data_8269f67abae21a6bea701368c2963f17
#
_entry.id   8269f67abae21a6bea701368c2963f17
#
_cell.length_a   1.000
_cell.length_b   1.000
_cell.length_c   1.000
_cell.angle_alpha   90.00
_cell.angle_beta   90.00
_cell.angle_gamma   90.00
#
_symmetry.space_group_name_H-M   'P 1'
#
loop_
_entity.id
_entity.type
_entity.pdbx_description
1 polymer ?
#
loop_
_entity_poly.entity_id
_entity_poly.type
_entity_poly.pdbx_seq_one_letter_code
_entity_poly.pdbx_strand_id
1 'polypeptide(L)'
;MEVIASLAHYYDQPLRCFTFGDFLLVPIIKEFEEILGCPLGGRKPYLFSGFYPFLDRIAKIVKISAQELGNQIENGVVGVPRKCLEEKARALASQDEWAPFIDVLALLIFGVVLFPNVDGLVDLAAIDAFLAFYNSRESPIVTILADLYDTFDHRCEKSSARIACYTPTLYVWLVSHLFRQEGRHVCPLKGHRSCIEKREASWD
;
A
#
# COMPACT_ATOMS: atom_id res chain seq x y z
N MET A 1 6.11 -13.26 5.27
CA MET A 1 6.70 -12.79 3.98
C MET A 1 6.80 -13.91 2.93
N GLU A 2 7.01 -15.15 3.31
CA GLU A 2 7.10 -16.29 2.37
C GLU A 2 5.85 -16.49 1.50
N VAL A 3 4.66 -16.34 2.06
CA VAL A 3 3.39 -16.52 1.33
C VAL A 3 3.27 -15.53 0.16
N ILE A 4 3.61 -14.26 0.37
CA ILE A 4 3.56 -13.24 -0.70
C ILE A 4 4.65 -13.48 -1.75
N ALA A 5 5.83 -13.94 -1.35
CA ALA A 5 6.89 -14.31 -2.29
C ALA A 5 6.47 -15.51 -3.16
N SER A 6 5.76 -16.47 -2.57
CA SER A 6 5.22 -17.62 -3.32
C SER A 6 4.12 -17.20 -4.30
N LEU A 7 3.37 -16.15 -3.99
CA LEU A 7 2.31 -15.62 -4.87
C LEU A 7 2.85 -15.16 -6.23
N ALA A 8 4.11 -14.70 -6.29
CA ALA A 8 4.75 -14.31 -7.54
C ALA A 8 4.85 -15.44 -8.58
N HIS A 9 4.84 -16.72 -8.15
CA HIS A 9 4.84 -17.85 -9.07
C HIS A 9 3.50 -18.07 -9.79
N TYR A 10 2.44 -17.48 -9.28
CA TYR A 10 1.09 -17.54 -9.84
C TYR A 10 0.72 -16.29 -10.63
N TYR A 11 1.59 -15.29 -10.66
CA TYR A 11 1.33 -14.05 -11.37
C TYR A 11 1.60 -14.18 -12.86
N ASP A 12 0.56 -13.90 -13.65
CA ASP A 12 0.64 -13.83 -15.11
C ASP A 12 0.81 -12.36 -15.51
N GLN A 13 2.04 -11.99 -15.92
CA GLN A 13 2.38 -10.61 -16.26
C GLN A 13 1.56 -10.06 -17.44
N PRO A 14 1.40 -10.77 -18.57
CA PRO A 14 0.56 -10.31 -19.69
C PRO A 14 -0.89 -10.05 -19.32
N LEU A 15 -1.48 -10.88 -18.48
CA LEU A 15 -2.86 -10.75 -18.04
C LEU A 15 -3.02 -9.89 -16.78
N ARG A 16 -1.92 -9.58 -16.08
CA ARG A 16 -1.90 -8.87 -14.80
C ARG A 16 -2.87 -9.46 -13.78
N CYS A 17 -2.84 -10.77 -13.63
CA CYS A 17 -3.68 -11.53 -12.71
C CYS A 17 -2.90 -12.65 -12.05
N PHE A 18 -3.48 -13.25 -11.00
CA PHE A 18 -2.94 -14.45 -10.37
C PHE A 18 -3.73 -15.66 -10.84
N THR A 19 -3.03 -16.66 -11.38
CA THR A 19 -3.61 -17.87 -11.97
C THR A 19 -3.48 -19.05 -10.99
N PHE A 20 -4.60 -19.60 -10.53
CA PHE A 20 -4.63 -20.75 -9.62
C PHE A 20 -5.44 -21.87 -10.25
N GLY A 21 -4.75 -22.80 -10.90
CA GLY A 21 -5.40 -23.95 -11.54
C GLY A 21 -6.47 -23.52 -12.54
N ASP A 22 -7.72 -23.61 -12.13
CA ASP A 22 -8.91 -23.34 -12.96
C ASP A 22 -9.55 -21.97 -12.75
N PHE A 23 -8.95 -21.09 -11.96
CA PHE A 23 -9.48 -19.75 -11.71
C PHE A 23 -8.42 -18.64 -11.72
N LEU A 24 -8.87 -17.42 -11.98
CA LEU A 24 -8.06 -16.21 -12.00
C LEU A 24 -8.50 -15.28 -10.87
N LEU A 25 -7.52 -14.70 -10.18
CA LEU A 25 -7.75 -13.63 -9.20
C LEU A 25 -7.10 -12.34 -9.68
N VAL A 26 -7.87 -11.26 -9.62
CA VAL A 26 -7.42 -9.93 -10.02
C VAL A 26 -7.71 -8.95 -8.88
N PRO A 27 -6.70 -8.36 -8.25
CA PRO A 27 -6.92 -7.27 -7.29
C PRO A 27 -7.57 -6.08 -7.99
N ILE A 28 -8.72 -5.63 -7.50
CA ILE A 28 -9.44 -4.49 -8.07
C ILE A 28 -9.60 -3.35 -7.07
N ILE A 29 -9.77 -2.14 -7.60
CA ILE A 29 -9.93 -0.91 -6.81
C ILE A 29 -10.98 -1.08 -5.71
N LYS A 30 -12.15 -1.62 -6.05
CA LYS A 30 -13.27 -1.73 -5.11
C LYS A 30 -13.00 -2.63 -3.91
N GLU A 31 -12.25 -3.70 -4.10
CA GLU A 31 -11.85 -4.59 -3.00
C GLU A 31 -10.87 -3.90 -2.05
N PHE A 32 -9.93 -3.14 -2.62
CA PHE A 32 -8.98 -2.35 -1.83
C PHE A 32 -9.65 -1.19 -1.10
N GLU A 33 -10.66 -0.55 -1.70
CA GLU A 33 -11.50 0.44 -1.01
C GLU A 33 -12.14 -0.14 0.26
N GLU A 34 -12.70 -1.34 0.14
CA GLU A 34 -13.37 -2.00 1.28
C GLU A 34 -12.38 -2.49 2.33
N ILE A 35 -11.26 -3.12 1.93
CA ILE A 35 -10.23 -3.59 2.86
C ILE A 35 -9.63 -2.41 3.65
N LEU A 36 -9.40 -1.28 3.00
CA LEU A 36 -8.82 -0.09 3.60
C LEU A 36 -9.86 0.82 4.29
N GLY A 37 -11.15 0.55 4.11
CA GLY A 37 -12.20 1.43 4.61
C GLY A 37 -12.16 2.84 4.00
N CYS A 38 -11.60 2.98 2.79
CA CYS A 38 -11.36 4.26 2.14
C CYS A 38 -12.01 4.31 0.75
N PRO A 39 -13.36 4.42 0.67
CA PRO A 39 -14.05 4.45 -0.61
C PRO A 39 -13.64 5.69 -1.43
N LEU A 40 -13.47 5.52 -2.73
CA LEU A 40 -13.23 6.64 -3.66
C LEU A 40 -14.36 7.68 -3.55
N GLY A 41 -15.61 7.24 -3.58
CA GLY A 41 -16.76 8.10 -3.24
C GLY A 41 -16.79 9.46 -3.94
N GLY A 42 -16.25 9.57 -5.16
CA GLY A 42 -16.06 10.84 -5.85
C GLY A 42 -14.76 11.60 -5.51
N ARG A 43 -13.89 11.04 -4.66
CA ARG A 43 -12.55 11.57 -4.40
C ARG A 43 -11.68 11.41 -5.65
N LYS A 44 -10.81 12.38 -5.90
CA LYS A 44 -9.80 12.24 -6.94
C LYS A 44 -8.78 11.16 -6.54
N PRO A 45 -8.30 10.33 -7.47
CA PRO A 45 -7.17 9.46 -7.21
C PRO A 45 -5.92 10.31 -7.01
N TYR A 46 -5.08 9.95 -6.03
CA TYR A 46 -3.73 10.48 -5.94
C TYR A 46 -2.92 9.99 -7.13
N LEU A 47 -2.28 10.93 -7.81
CA LEU A 47 -1.31 10.68 -8.88
C LEU A 47 -0.08 11.55 -8.62
N PHE A 48 1.10 10.95 -8.66
CA PHE A 48 2.34 11.68 -8.45
C PHE A 48 2.52 12.79 -9.49
N SER A 49 2.73 14.02 -9.02
CA SER A 49 2.82 15.22 -9.88
C SER A 49 4.21 15.44 -10.51
N GLY A 50 5.19 14.59 -10.19
CA GLY A 50 6.58 14.73 -10.63
C GLY A 50 7.46 15.57 -9.68
N PHE A 51 6.90 16.12 -8.62
CA PHE A 51 7.63 16.96 -7.65
C PHE A 51 7.39 16.46 -6.23
N TYR A 52 8.46 16.18 -5.50
CA TYR A 52 8.37 15.82 -4.09
C TYR A 52 8.15 17.05 -3.20
N PRO A 53 7.38 16.89 -2.10
CA PRO A 53 7.14 17.98 -1.17
C PRO A 53 8.42 18.35 -0.40
N PHE A 54 8.51 19.62 -0.01
CA PHE A 54 9.52 20.05 0.95
C PHE A 54 9.21 19.49 2.34
N LEU A 55 10.24 19.05 3.06
CA LEU A 55 10.11 18.48 4.41
C LEU A 55 9.47 19.44 5.42
N ASP A 56 9.52 20.76 5.17
CA ASP A 56 8.87 21.78 6.01
C ASP A 56 7.34 21.57 6.13
N ARG A 57 6.70 21.01 5.10
CA ARG A 57 5.27 20.72 5.15
C ARG A 57 4.97 19.61 6.14
N ILE A 58 5.78 18.56 6.11
CA ILE A 58 5.62 17.43 7.02
C ILE A 58 6.03 17.83 8.45
N ALA A 59 7.09 18.62 8.60
CA ALA A 59 7.56 19.14 9.88
C ALA A 59 6.44 19.81 10.69
N LYS A 60 5.62 20.62 10.02
CA LYS A 60 4.46 21.28 10.65
C LYS A 60 3.40 20.31 11.14
N ILE A 61 3.10 19.26 10.37
CA ILE A 61 2.07 18.28 10.70
C ILE A 61 2.52 17.41 11.88
N VAL A 62 3.75 16.88 11.80
CA VAL A 62 4.29 15.98 12.85
C VAL A 62 4.85 16.73 14.06
N LYS A 63 4.83 18.07 14.05
CA LYS A 63 5.41 18.92 15.12
C LYS A 63 6.85 18.55 15.48
N ILE A 64 7.66 18.31 14.47
CA ILE A 64 9.10 18.07 14.57
C ILE A 64 9.79 19.18 13.77
N SER A 65 10.90 19.75 14.29
CA SER A 65 11.62 20.76 13.51
C SER A 65 12.18 20.17 12.21
N ALA A 66 12.24 20.96 11.14
CA ALA A 66 12.83 20.50 9.87
C ALA A 66 14.29 20.05 10.01
N GLN A 67 15.00 20.60 11.01
CA GLN A 67 16.38 20.22 11.36
C GLN A 67 16.45 18.86 12.02
N GLU A 68 15.50 18.53 12.91
CA GLU A 68 15.39 17.21 13.55
C GLU A 68 14.91 16.12 12.61
N LEU A 69 14.00 16.47 11.67
CA LEU A 69 13.59 15.53 10.63
C LEU A 69 14.76 15.12 9.75
N GLY A 70 15.72 16.02 9.53
CA GLY A 70 16.95 15.81 8.78
C GLY A 70 16.71 15.17 7.39
N ASN A 71 17.46 15.61 6.41
CA ASN A 71 17.55 14.89 5.16
C ASN A 71 18.42 13.64 5.38
N GLN A 72 17.85 12.57 5.91
CA GLN A 72 18.58 11.31 5.94
C GLN A 72 18.43 10.64 4.57
N ILE A 73 19.57 10.29 4.01
CA ILE A 73 19.65 9.53 2.78
C ILE A 73 20.05 8.11 3.19
N GLU A 74 19.16 7.17 3.00
CA GLU A 74 19.43 5.75 3.20
C GLU A 74 19.33 5.03 1.86
N ASN A 75 20.39 4.35 1.46
CA ASN A 75 20.47 3.67 0.16
C ASN A 75 20.16 4.58 -1.06
N GLY A 76 20.50 5.88 -0.98
CA GLY A 76 20.20 6.85 -2.04
C GLY A 76 18.78 7.39 -2.05
N VAL A 77 17.93 6.98 -1.11
CA VAL A 77 16.54 7.46 -0.96
C VAL A 77 16.47 8.52 0.13
N VAL A 78 15.82 9.63 -0.17
CA VAL A 78 15.59 10.72 0.78
C VAL A 78 14.26 10.50 1.50
N GLY A 79 14.24 10.70 2.82
CA GLY A 79 13.03 10.56 3.60
C GLY A 79 13.21 10.89 5.08
N VAL A 80 12.23 10.52 5.89
CA VAL A 80 12.22 10.70 7.34
C VAL A 80 12.47 9.36 8.02
N PRO A 81 13.42 9.26 8.97
CA PRO A 81 13.65 8.01 9.69
C PRO A 81 12.39 7.55 10.41
N ARG A 82 11.99 6.30 10.17
CA ARG A 82 10.88 5.66 10.86
C ARG A 82 11.01 5.77 12.38
N LYS A 83 12.21 5.53 12.91
CA LYS A 83 12.50 5.60 14.34
C LYS A 83 12.17 6.98 14.93
N CYS A 84 12.50 8.06 14.23
CA CYS A 84 12.19 9.42 14.65
C CYS A 84 10.67 9.63 14.79
N LEU A 85 9.89 9.17 13.82
CA LEU A 85 8.42 9.25 13.86
C LEU A 85 7.83 8.36 14.98
N GLU A 86 8.36 7.17 15.20
CA GLU A 86 7.91 6.29 16.27
C GLU A 86 8.20 6.88 17.67
N GLU A 87 9.37 7.48 17.88
CA GLU A 87 9.73 8.18 19.12
C GLU A 87 8.80 9.37 19.36
N LYS A 88 8.51 10.14 18.29
CA LYS A 88 7.57 11.26 18.38
C LYS A 88 6.16 10.79 18.72
N ALA A 89 5.67 9.73 18.09
CA ALA A 89 4.37 9.15 18.39
C ALA A 89 4.26 8.74 19.87
N ARG A 90 5.29 8.06 20.42
CA ARG A 90 5.32 7.68 21.84
C ARG A 90 5.31 8.91 22.75
N ALA A 91 6.08 9.95 22.42
CA ALA A 91 6.10 11.19 23.19
C ALA A 91 4.73 11.89 23.20
N LEU A 92 4.09 12.00 22.05
CA LEU A 92 2.74 12.61 21.94
C LEU A 92 1.68 11.80 22.71
N ALA A 93 1.72 10.48 22.65
CA ALA A 93 0.82 9.62 23.41
C ALA A 93 1.03 9.78 24.93
N SER A 94 2.28 9.94 25.39
CA SER A 94 2.57 10.15 26.83
C SER A 94 2.14 11.54 27.34
N GLN A 95 1.88 12.48 26.45
CA GLN A 95 1.44 13.84 26.74
C GLN A 95 -0.07 14.04 26.51
N ASP A 96 -0.80 12.97 26.19
CA ASP A 96 -2.22 12.98 25.80
C ASP A 96 -2.52 13.88 24.57
N GLU A 97 -1.52 14.16 23.75
CA GLU A 97 -1.66 14.94 22.51
C GLU A 97 -2.16 14.07 21.35
N TRP A 98 -3.41 13.63 21.41
CA TRP A 98 -4.00 12.63 20.50
C TRP A 98 -4.11 13.09 19.05
N ALA A 99 -4.44 14.37 18.79
CA ALA A 99 -4.60 14.85 17.41
C ALA A 99 -3.27 14.78 16.62
N PRO A 100 -2.14 15.36 17.06
CA PRO A 100 -0.88 15.18 16.36
C PRO A 100 -0.34 13.75 16.43
N PHE A 101 -0.68 12.95 17.46
CA PHE A 101 -0.36 11.52 17.49
C PHE A 101 -0.98 10.78 16.30
N ILE A 102 -2.27 11.04 16.01
CA ILE A 102 -2.97 10.43 14.88
C ILE A 102 -2.32 10.82 13.54
N ASP A 103 -1.89 12.08 13.40
CA ASP A 103 -1.22 12.56 12.19
C ASP A 103 0.13 11.85 11.97
N VAL A 104 0.94 11.70 13.03
CA VAL A 104 2.21 10.95 12.96
C VAL A 104 1.97 9.47 12.67
N LEU A 105 0.96 8.87 13.30
CA LEU A 105 0.60 7.47 13.06
C LEU A 105 0.11 7.25 11.62
N ALA A 106 -0.69 8.16 11.08
CA ALA A 106 -1.13 8.10 9.70
C ALA A 106 0.05 8.18 8.72
N LEU A 107 1.00 9.09 8.96
CA LEU A 107 2.23 9.16 8.16
C LEU A 107 3.05 7.86 8.22
N LEU A 108 3.19 7.26 9.41
CA LEU A 108 3.84 5.95 9.58
C LEU A 108 3.12 4.85 8.79
N ILE A 109 1.79 4.83 8.81
CA ILE A 109 1.00 3.88 8.01
C ILE A 109 1.30 4.07 6.53
N PHE A 110 1.32 5.30 6.03
CA PHE A 110 1.66 5.57 4.63
C PHE A 110 3.05 5.06 4.28
N GLY A 111 4.07 5.34 5.09
CA GLY A 111 5.46 4.98 4.77
C GLY A 111 5.83 3.53 5.04
N VAL A 112 5.21 2.88 6.04
CA VAL A 112 5.62 1.52 6.47
C VAL A 112 4.69 0.44 5.94
N VAL A 113 3.43 0.79 5.73
CA VAL A 113 2.39 -0.18 5.37
C VAL A 113 1.95 -0.01 3.92
N LEU A 114 1.59 1.20 3.50
CA LEU A 114 1.04 1.46 2.17
C LEU A 114 2.13 1.52 1.09
N PHE A 115 3.23 2.18 1.36
CA PHE A 115 4.35 2.40 0.44
C PHE A 115 5.69 2.00 1.08
N PRO A 116 5.91 0.71 1.40
CA PRO A 116 7.11 0.24 2.12
C PRO A 116 8.31 0.12 1.17
N ASN A 117 8.83 1.23 0.67
CA ASN A 117 9.91 1.24 -0.31
C ASN A 117 11.29 0.94 0.32
N VAL A 118 11.64 1.60 1.42
CA VAL A 118 12.93 1.45 2.09
C VAL A 118 12.73 1.10 3.57
N ASP A 119 13.43 0.06 4.04
CA ASP A 119 13.37 -0.32 5.44
C ASP A 119 13.95 0.79 6.33
N GLY A 120 13.25 1.14 7.39
CA GLY A 120 13.70 2.15 8.35
C GLY A 120 13.44 3.60 7.94
N LEU A 121 12.92 3.85 6.74
CA LEU A 121 12.67 5.19 6.23
C LEU A 121 11.24 5.35 5.73
N VAL A 122 10.62 6.49 5.98
CA VAL A 122 9.42 6.96 5.28
C VAL A 122 9.90 7.89 4.16
N ASP A 123 9.83 7.42 2.93
CA ASP A 123 10.38 8.14 1.79
C ASP A 123 9.50 9.32 1.32
N LEU A 124 10.03 10.12 0.42
CA LEU A 124 9.32 11.30 -0.09
C LEU A 124 8.07 10.94 -0.90
N ALA A 125 8.01 9.77 -1.53
CA ALA A 125 6.83 9.33 -2.26
C ALA A 125 5.66 9.02 -1.31
N ALA A 126 5.94 8.30 -0.22
CA ALA A 126 4.96 8.06 0.85
C ALA A 126 4.49 9.35 1.52
N ILE A 127 5.43 10.30 1.75
CA ILE A 127 5.12 11.62 2.30
C ILE A 127 4.22 12.42 1.35
N ASP A 128 4.48 12.41 0.05
CA ASP A 128 3.65 13.10 -0.93
C ASP A 128 2.24 12.53 -1.00
N ALA A 129 2.12 11.21 -1.05
CA ALA A 129 0.84 10.51 -1.02
C ALA A 129 0.05 10.82 0.28
N PHE A 130 0.74 10.84 1.43
CA PHE A 130 0.13 11.24 2.70
C PHE A 130 -0.38 12.69 2.66
N LEU A 131 0.42 13.63 2.17
CA LEU A 131 0.03 15.04 2.09
C LEU A 131 -1.15 15.26 1.14
N ALA A 132 -1.22 14.56 0.02
CA ALA A 132 -2.34 14.59 -0.90
C ALA A 132 -3.62 14.06 -0.24
N PHE A 133 -3.53 12.96 0.49
CA PHE A 133 -4.65 12.44 1.28
C PHE A 133 -5.08 13.41 2.38
N TYR A 134 -4.12 13.95 3.15
CA TYR A 134 -4.36 14.81 4.30
C TYR A 134 -4.99 16.15 3.91
N ASN A 135 -4.40 16.83 2.91
CA ASN A 135 -4.82 18.18 2.52
C ASN A 135 -5.94 18.20 1.48
N SER A 136 -5.87 17.33 0.48
CA SER A 136 -6.76 17.34 -0.70
C SER A 136 -7.80 16.23 -0.69
N ARG A 137 -7.76 15.34 0.30
CA ARG A 137 -8.63 14.16 0.38
C ARG A 137 -8.53 13.24 -0.84
N GLU A 138 -7.37 13.25 -1.51
CA GLU A 138 -7.12 12.34 -2.63
C GLU A 138 -6.98 10.90 -2.15
N SER A 139 -7.47 9.95 -2.95
CA SER A 139 -7.43 8.54 -2.59
C SER A 139 -6.13 7.89 -3.05
N PRO A 140 -5.38 7.20 -2.17
CA PRO A 140 -4.15 6.51 -2.55
C PRO A 140 -4.38 5.15 -3.23
N ILE A 141 -5.63 4.66 -3.31
CA ILE A 141 -5.97 3.28 -3.73
C ILE A 141 -5.42 2.95 -5.12
N VAL A 142 -5.58 3.86 -6.09
CA VAL A 142 -5.12 3.65 -7.46
C VAL A 142 -3.61 3.50 -7.52
N THR A 143 -2.90 4.32 -6.75
CA THR A 143 -1.43 4.27 -6.68
C THR A 143 -0.93 3.01 -5.97
N ILE A 144 -1.62 2.59 -4.90
CA ILE A 144 -1.32 1.33 -4.20
C ILE A 144 -1.46 0.14 -5.15
N LEU A 145 -2.53 0.09 -5.95
CA LEU A 145 -2.71 -0.98 -6.94
C LEU A 145 -1.69 -0.91 -8.07
N ALA A 146 -1.35 0.29 -8.54
CA ALA A 146 -0.32 0.46 -9.57
C ALA A 146 1.05 -0.03 -9.07
N ASP A 147 1.43 0.33 -7.84
CA ASP A 147 2.67 -0.12 -7.19
C ASP A 147 2.69 -1.65 -7.00
N LEU A 148 1.55 -2.24 -6.67
CA LEU A 148 1.42 -3.69 -6.57
C LEU A 148 1.69 -4.37 -7.91
N TYR A 149 1.05 -3.94 -8.98
CA TYR A 149 1.25 -4.52 -10.31
C TYR A 149 2.68 -4.30 -10.82
N ASP A 150 3.23 -3.10 -10.64
CA ASP A 150 4.62 -2.79 -11.01
C ASP A 150 5.63 -3.68 -10.27
N THR A 151 5.40 -3.91 -8.97
CA THR A 151 6.22 -4.80 -8.15
C THR A 151 6.20 -6.24 -8.68
N PHE A 152 5.04 -6.78 -9.06
CA PHE A 152 4.94 -8.12 -9.60
C PHE A 152 5.49 -8.22 -11.04
N ASP A 153 5.24 -7.22 -11.88
CA ASP A 153 5.83 -7.13 -13.21
C ASP A 153 7.37 -7.15 -13.12
N HIS A 154 7.95 -6.32 -12.25
CA HIS A 154 9.39 -6.27 -12.01
C HIS A 154 9.95 -7.59 -11.44
N ARG A 155 9.18 -8.27 -10.58
CA ARG A 155 9.55 -9.58 -10.04
C ARG A 155 9.58 -10.66 -11.12
N CYS A 156 8.70 -10.61 -12.12
CA CYS A 156 8.74 -11.51 -13.27
C CYS A 156 9.97 -11.28 -14.13
N GLU A 157 10.37 -10.03 -14.35
CA GLU A 157 11.56 -9.67 -15.11
C GLU A 157 12.87 -10.04 -14.38
N LYS A 158 12.89 -9.86 -13.06
CA LYS A 158 14.05 -10.10 -12.19
C LYS A 158 13.64 -10.95 -11.00
N SER A 159 13.88 -12.25 -11.09
CA SER A 159 13.49 -13.22 -10.05
C SER A 159 14.05 -12.94 -8.64
N SER A 160 15.12 -12.14 -8.53
CA SER A 160 15.70 -11.70 -7.26
C SER A 160 15.14 -10.36 -6.76
N ALA A 161 14.24 -9.69 -7.51
CA ALA A 161 13.70 -8.41 -7.10
C ALA A 161 12.90 -8.55 -5.79
N ARG A 162 13.05 -7.57 -4.91
CA ARG A 162 12.29 -7.53 -3.65
C ARG A 162 10.82 -7.23 -3.95
N ILE A 163 9.92 -7.93 -3.28
CA ILE A 163 8.50 -7.57 -3.27
C ILE A 163 8.32 -6.47 -2.22
N ALA A 164 8.38 -5.22 -2.65
CA ALA A 164 8.23 -4.03 -1.83
C ALA A 164 6.93 -3.32 -2.18
N CYS A 165 5.80 -4.02 -2.07
CA CYS A 165 4.48 -3.44 -2.26
C CYS A 165 3.66 -3.58 -0.97
N TYR A 166 2.44 -3.09 -1.00
CA TYR A 166 1.48 -3.14 0.10
C TYR A 166 1.10 -4.59 0.50
N THR A 167 2.07 -5.30 1.05
CA THR A 167 1.97 -6.73 1.40
C THR A 167 0.87 -7.05 2.42
N PRO A 168 0.57 -6.24 3.46
CA PRO A 168 -0.49 -6.56 4.40
C PRO A 168 -1.88 -6.62 3.77
N THR A 169 -2.24 -5.68 2.90
CA THR A 169 -3.55 -5.71 2.23
C THR A 169 -3.63 -6.81 1.19
N LEU A 170 -2.54 -7.03 0.43
CA LEU A 170 -2.48 -8.14 -0.49
C LEU A 170 -2.66 -9.48 0.24
N TYR A 171 -2.08 -9.64 1.43
CA TYR A 171 -2.28 -10.81 2.25
C TYR A 171 -3.73 -10.97 2.70
N VAL A 172 -4.35 -9.90 3.21
CA VAL A 172 -5.78 -9.91 3.60
C VAL A 172 -6.66 -10.22 2.40
N TRP A 173 -6.40 -9.62 1.25
CA TRP A 173 -7.09 -9.88 0.00
C TRP A 173 -6.97 -11.35 -0.41
N LEU A 174 -5.76 -11.89 -0.45
CA LEU A 174 -5.49 -13.28 -0.82
C LEU A 174 -6.20 -14.27 0.13
N VAL A 175 -6.07 -14.07 1.44
CA VAL A 175 -6.69 -14.93 2.46
C VAL A 175 -8.21 -14.89 2.34
N SER A 176 -8.78 -13.73 2.08
CA SER A 176 -10.24 -13.60 1.92
C SER A 176 -10.77 -14.35 0.70
N HIS A 177 -9.96 -14.50 -0.35
CA HIS A 177 -10.35 -15.21 -1.57
C HIS A 177 -10.05 -16.70 -1.53
N LEU A 178 -8.91 -17.10 -0.95
CA LEU A 178 -8.46 -18.49 -0.98
C LEU A 178 -8.90 -19.33 0.23
N PHE A 179 -9.03 -18.72 1.41
CA PHE A 179 -9.15 -19.48 2.65
C PHE A 179 -10.45 -19.26 3.44
N ARG A 180 -11.23 -18.21 3.12
CA ARG A 180 -12.48 -17.90 3.84
C ARG A 180 -13.74 -18.53 3.27
N GLN A 181 -13.63 -19.32 2.21
CA GLN A 181 -14.79 -19.84 1.51
C GLN A 181 -14.93 -21.35 1.68
N GLU A 182 -15.72 -21.78 2.66
CA GLU A 182 -16.23 -23.13 2.70
C GLU A 182 -17.24 -23.33 1.54
N GLY A 183 -16.72 -23.76 0.38
CA GLY A 183 -17.54 -24.28 -0.72
C GLY A 183 -18.35 -23.26 -1.55
N ARG A 184 -18.14 -21.95 -1.43
CA ARG A 184 -18.81 -20.94 -2.25
C ARG A 184 -17.82 -19.99 -2.89
N HIS A 185 -17.81 -19.95 -4.22
CA HIS A 185 -17.08 -18.96 -5.03
C HIS A 185 -17.77 -17.58 -4.97
N VAL A 186 -17.84 -16.96 -3.79
CA VAL A 186 -18.46 -15.65 -3.60
C VAL A 186 -17.39 -14.69 -3.09
N CYS A 187 -17.27 -13.54 -3.72
CA CYS A 187 -16.41 -12.48 -3.21
C CYS A 187 -16.76 -12.19 -1.73
N PRO A 188 -15.78 -12.14 -0.81
CA PRO A 188 -16.03 -11.91 0.61
C PRO A 188 -16.60 -10.52 0.91
N LEU A 189 -16.55 -9.61 -0.06
CA LEU A 189 -17.04 -8.25 0.07
C LEU A 189 -18.56 -8.21 -0.12
N LYS A 190 -19.26 -7.59 0.83
CA LYS A 190 -20.73 -7.49 0.81
C LYS A 190 -21.22 -6.82 -0.48
N GLY A 191 -22.10 -7.48 -1.22
CA GLY A 191 -22.73 -6.95 -2.43
C GLY A 191 -21.93 -7.14 -3.72
N HIS A 192 -20.75 -7.76 -3.68
CA HIS A 192 -20.03 -8.17 -4.88
C HIS A 192 -20.57 -9.47 -5.45
N ARG A 193 -20.83 -9.47 -6.77
CA ARG A 193 -20.94 -10.72 -7.52
C ARG A 193 -19.55 -11.33 -7.65
N SER A 194 -19.48 -12.65 -7.70
CA SER A 194 -18.24 -13.45 -7.75
C SER A 194 -17.12 -12.76 -8.54
N CYS A 195 -15.98 -12.53 -7.88
CA CYS A 195 -14.75 -12.05 -8.52
C CYS A 195 -13.97 -13.18 -9.20
N ILE A 196 -14.49 -14.41 -9.15
CA ILE A 196 -13.88 -15.60 -9.71
C ILE A 196 -14.67 -15.98 -10.95
N GLU A 197 -14.14 -15.65 -12.12
CA GLU A 197 -14.64 -16.21 -13.38
C GLU A 197 -13.99 -17.59 -13.59
N LYS A 198 -14.81 -18.65 -13.57
CA LYS A 198 -14.39 -19.93 -14.13
C LYS A 198 -14.19 -19.77 -15.63
N ARG A 199 -12.94 -19.75 -16.06
CA ARG A 199 -12.65 -20.07 -17.46
C ARG A 199 -12.65 -21.60 -17.58
N GLU A 200 -13.64 -22.12 -18.27
CA GLU A 200 -13.49 -23.41 -18.92
C GLU A 200 -12.49 -23.23 -20.06
N ALA A 201 -11.22 -23.42 -19.73
CA ALA A 201 -10.19 -23.54 -20.75
C ALA A 201 -10.35 -24.91 -21.39
N SER A 202 -11.08 -24.97 -22.50
CA SER A 202 -10.92 -26.07 -23.46
C SER A 202 -9.56 -25.85 -24.14
N TRP A 203 -8.56 -26.60 -23.73
CA TRP A 203 -7.34 -26.74 -24.46
C TRP A 203 -7.57 -27.84 -25.50
N ASP A 204 -7.89 -27.45 -26.74
CA ASP A 204 -7.78 -28.30 -27.92
C ASP A 204 -6.33 -28.33 -28.39
#